data_c05f8256e0b7cab65003467d812c5f6d
#
_entry.id   c05f8256e0b7cab65003467d812c5f6d
#
_cell.length_a   1.000
_cell.length_b   1.000
_cell.length_c   1.000
_cell.angle_alpha   90.00
_cell.angle_beta   90.00
_cell.angle_gamma   90.00
#
_symmetry.space_group_name_H-M   'P 1'
#
loop_
_entity.id
_entity.type
_entity.pdbx_description
1 polymer ?
#
loop_
_entity_poly.entity_id
_entity_poly.type
_entity_poly.pdbx_seq_one_letter_code
_entity_poly.pdbx_strand_id
1 'polypeptide(L)'
;NGGVLGRSKRYCYDEGLRCEMVVYVPPKWRHLMPAKPGSEVATPVSFIDLAPTVLSLAGVAQPKQMRGKPFLGPKARPQAVAFGMRNRMDERIDFQRTVTDGRWRYIRNYMPHRPWGQHQAFEWLAKGYQDWEQAHIDGTLNAVQDRFFQTKPFEELYDLSSDPHEIKDLAREPAHAATLAKFSRLLDEHMIAINDNGFLPEDMKGEGWEDSRNPALYPLKDVMALAHSAAAARPDNLPQLRAALASPVEVIRYWGAMGLLIHGDAARPAQADMLARLKAESSPHVSIQLAEALARLGETADSVPALIALCAPSQSWQVRLHAINALTFIGEAARPALPIAKVAESDPKLYLANAAKYLRLTMNGEYTPSTIIFDREAMRAAGGPG
;
A
#
# COMPACT_ATOMS: atom_id res chain seq x y z
N ASN A 1 -0.03 -0.54 18.76
CA ASN A 1 -1.37 -0.74 18.17
C ASN A 1 -2.06 -2.03 18.64
N GLY A 2 -1.99 -2.43 19.81
CA GLY A 2 -2.76 -3.38 20.63
C GLY A 2 -3.37 -4.65 20.02
N GLY A 3 -3.49 -4.86 18.73
CA GLY A 3 -4.11 -6.07 18.19
C GLY A 3 -4.46 -6.03 16.71
N VAL A 4 -5.09 -7.10 16.25
CA VAL A 4 -5.62 -7.24 14.87
C VAL A 4 -7.13 -6.97 14.94
N LEU A 5 -7.47 -5.69 14.96
CA LEU A 5 -8.85 -5.19 14.87
C LEU A 5 -9.09 -4.60 13.48
N GLY A 6 -10.35 -4.39 13.13
CA GLY A 6 -10.72 -3.78 11.85
C GLY A 6 -10.00 -2.45 11.61
N ARG A 7 -9.34 -2.31 10.46
CA ARG A 7 -8.56 -1.12 10.04
C ARG A 7 -7.38 -0.74 10.96
N SER A 8 -6.96 -1.59 11.89
CA SER A 8 -5.87 -1.31 12.82
C SER A 8 -4.50 -1.63 12.18
N LYS A 9 -3.76 -2.59 12.70
CA LYS A 9 -2.47 -2.99 12.17
C LYS A 9 -2.53 -3.20 10.64
N ARG A 10 -1.58 -2.66 9.89
CA ARG A 10 -1.43 -2.67 8.41
C ARG A 10 -2.12 -1.54 7.66
N TYR A 11 -2.97 -0.73 8.29
CA TYR A 11 -3.67 0.37 7.64
C TYR A 11 -3.10 1.74 8.04
N CYS A 12 -3.25 2.73 7.15
CA CYS A 12 -2.74 4.09 7.37
C CYS A 12 -3.68 4.98 8.20
N TYR A 13 -4.58 4.37 8.97
CA TYR A 13 -5.47 5.05 9.93
C TYR A 13 -4.83 5.20 11.31
N ASP A 14 -5.45 6.00 12.17
CA ASP A 14 -4.92 6.23 13.52
C ASP A 14 -4.86 4.93 14.33
N GLU A 15 -5.88 4.07 14.24
CA GLU A 15 -5.89 2.74 14.87
C GLU A 15 -4.73 1.84 14.40
N GLY A 16 -4.21 2.06 13.20
CA GLY A 16 -3.09 1.28 12.64
C GLY A 16 -1.71 1.85 12.94
N LEU A 17 -1.61 3.16 13.09
CA LEU A 17 -0.33 3.87 13.19
C LEU A 17 -0.05 4.43 14.57
N ARG A 18 -1.07 4.83 15.33
CA ARG A 18 -0.91 5.37 16.66
C ARG A 18 -0.58 4.25 17.65
N CYS A 19 0.58 4.36 18.27
CA CYS A 19 1.02 3.48 19.32
C CYS A 19 1.15 4.27 20.62
N GLU A 20 0.72 3.68 21.72
CA GLU A 20 0.95 4.24 23.04
C GLU A 20 2.46 4.29 23.32
N MET A 21 2.93 5.42 23.83
CA MET A 21 4.32 5.59 24.25
C MET A 21 4.37 6.25 25.63
N VAL A 22 4.94 5.54 26.58
CA VAL A 22 5.19 6.04 27.94
C VAL A 22 6.69 6.24 28.12
N VAL A 23 7.08 7.44 28.54
CA VAL A 23 8.48 7.77 28.77
C VAL A 23 8.68 8.12 30.25
N TYR A 24 9.46 7.32 30.96
CA TYR A 24 9.90 7.63 32.30
C TYR A 24 11.33 8.16 32.27
N VAL A 25 11.56 9.32 32.90
CA VAL A 25 12.89 9.89 33.05
C VAL A 25 13.20 10.07 34.56
N PRO A 26 14.26 9.42 35.08
CA PRO A 26 14.67 9.55 36.46
C PRO A 26 14.88 11.01 36.91
N PRO A 27 14.69 11.35 38.21
CA PRO A 27 14.80 12.74 38.70
C PRO A 27 16.09 13.46 38.30
N LYS A 28 17.22 12.74 38.29
CA LYS A 28 18.53 13.26 37.87
C LYS A 28 18.54 13.84 36.45
N TRP A 29 17.71 13.28 35.55
CA TRP A 29 17.71 13.61 34.12
C TRP A 29 16.47 14.39 33.66
N ARG A 30 15.63 14.84 34.62
CA ARG A 30 14.36 15.58 34.28
C ARG A 30 14.59 16.85 33.48
N HIS A 31 15.76 17.47 33.60
CA HIS A 31 16.13 18.65 32.80
C HIS A 31 16.21 18.37 31.28
N LEU A 32 16.25 17.10 30.86
CA LEU A 32 16.24 16.68 29.44
C LEU A 32 14.83 16.45 28.89
N MET A 33 13.80 16.59 29.73
CA MET A 33 12.40 16.41 29.35
C MET A 33 11.80 17.70 28.80
N PRO A 34 11.03 17.65 27.71
CA PRO A 34 10.27 18.81 27.21
C PRO A 34 8.99 19.10 28.00
N ALA A 35 8.59 18.18 28.90
CA ALA A 35 7.33 18.25 29.62
C ALA A 35 7.47 17.83 31.09
N LYS A 36 6.54 18.25 31.94
CA LYS A 36 6.50 17.88 33.37
C LYS A 36 6.09 16.40 33.52
N PRO A 37 6.56 15.70 34.59
CA PRO A 37 6.06 14.36 34.90
C PRO A 37 4.53 14.33 35.02
N GLY A 38 3.90 13.28 34.49
CA GLY A 38 2.45 13.09 34.52
C GLY A 38 1.67 13.91 33.47
N SER A 39 2.37 14.63 32.56
CA SER A 39 1.70 15.33 31.45
C SER A 39 1.67 14.49 30.17
N GLU A 40 0.68 14.77 29.34
CA GLU A 40 0.60 14.28 27.96
C GLU A 40 1.35 15.22 27.01
N VAL A 41 1.98 14.64 25.99
CA VAL A 41 2.70 15.36 24.94
C VAL A 41 1.99 15.08 23.60
N ALA A 42 1.31 16.09 23.08
CA ALA A 42 0.55 16.00 21.82
C ALA A 42 1.43 16.11 20.57
N THR A 43 2.73 16.45 20.71
CA THR A 43 3.65 16.56 19.58
C THR A 43 3.84 15.18 18.93
N PRO A 44 3.62 15.06 17.60
CA PRO A 44 3.82 13.80 16.89
C PRO A 44 5.26 13.27 17.06
N VAL A 45 5.37 11.98 17.32
CA VAL A 45 6.63 11.25 17.38
C VAL A 45 6.53 10.02 16.47
N SER A 46 7.54 9.80 15.65
CA SER A 46 7.64 8.61 14.81
C SER A 46 8.66 7.64 15.40
N PHE A 47 8.54 6.34 15.18
CA PHE A 47 9.52 5.37 15.66
C PHE A 47 10.92 5.58 15.07
N ILE A 48 11.05 6.21 13.92
CA ILE A 48 12.36 6.61 13.38
C ILE A 48 13.08 7.63 14.25
N ASP A 49 12.36 8.31 15.17
CA ASP A 49 12.89 9.31 16.08
C ASP A 49 13.51 8.70 17.35
N LEU A 50 13.25 7.41 17.63
CA LEU A 50 13.74 6.74 18.83
C LEU A 50 15.27 6.64 18.84
N ALA A 51 15.88 6.15 17.78
CA ALA A 51 17.33 6.00 17.69
C ALA A 51 18.09 7.35 17.79
N PRO A 52 17.72 8.41 17.05
CA PRO A 52 18.36 9.73 17.24
C PRO A 52 18.09 10.32 18.62
N THR A 53 16.98 9.99 19.28
CA THR A 53 16.71 10.42 20.65
C THR A 53 17.69 9.77 21.65
N VAL A 54 17.94 8.46 21.50
CA VAL A 54 18.94 7.77 22.31
C VAL A 54 20.34 8.38 22.13
N LEU A 55 20.73 8.68 20.88
CA LEU A 55 22.00 9.34 20.59
C LEU A 55 22.08 10.75 21.20
N SER A 56 20.98 11.52 21.14
CA SER A 56 20.90 12.84 21.76
C SER A 56 21.08 12.76 23.29
N LEU A 57 20.42 11.80 23.94
CA LEU A 57 20.57 11.58 25.39
C LEU A 57 21.99 11.15 25.79
N ALA A 58 22.64 10.36 24.95
CA ALA A 58 24.03 9.90 25.17
C ALA A 58 25.08 10.96 24.76
N GLY A 59 24.70 12.12 24.24
CA GLY A 59 25.64 13.13 23.76
C GLY A 59 26.38 12.75 22.48
N VAL A 60 25.93 11.71 21.78
CA VAL A 60 26.54 11.21 20.53
C VAL A 60 25.97 11.94 19.31
N ALA A 61 26.83 12.19 18.31
CA ALA A 61 26.39 12.82 17.06
C ALA A 61 25.52 11.86 16.24
N GLN A 62 24.41 12.37 15.72
CA GLN A 62 23.53 11.61 14.84
C GLN A 62 24.20 11.41 13.48
N PRO A 63 24.27 10.17 12.93
CA PRO A 63 24.75 9.89 11.59
C PRO A 63 23.89 10.61 10.52
N LYS A 64 24.52 11.04 9.42
CA LYS A 64 23.85 11.82 8.35
C LYS A 64 22.70 11.05 7.67
N GLN A 65 22.83 9.74 7.55
CA GLN A 65 21.81 8.86 6.95
C GLN A 65 20.57 8.67 7.84
N MET A 66 20.65 8.94 9.14
CA MET A 66 19.54 8.82 10.09
C MET A 66 18.60 10.03 9.93
N ARG A 67 17.36 9.79 9.53
CA ARG A 67 16.38 10.84 9.17
C ARG A 67 15.50 11.30 10.31
N GLY A 68 15.31 10.46 11.35
CA GLY A 68 14.51 10.81 12.53
C GLY A 68 15.06 12.02 13.27
N LYS A 69 14.22 12.66 14.07
CA LYS A 69 14.57 13.84 14.87
C LYS A 69 14.46 13.51 16.36
N PRO A 70 15.48 13.80 17.17
CA PRO A 70 15.40 13.54 18.60
C PRO A 70 14.30 14.39 19.25
N PHE A 71 13.44 13.76 20.07
CA PHE A 71 12.39 14.46 20.81
C PHE A 71 12.76 14.66 22.31
N LEU A 72 13.88 14.07 22.77
CA LEU A 72 14.43 14.25 24.11
C LEU A 72 15.94 14.59 24.03
N GLY A 73 16.43 15.20 25.12
CA GLY A 73 17.85 15.53 25.28
C GLY A 73 18.24 16.89 24.72
N PRO A 74 19.54 17.25 24.75
CA PRO A 74 20.03 18.58 24.40
C PRO A 74 19.80 18.96 22.91
N LYS A 75 19.60 17.96 22.06
CA LYS A 75 19.37 18.15 20.59
C LYS A 75 17.91 17.93 20.21
N ALA A 76 16.99 17.93 21.17
CA ALA A 76 15.57 17.74 20.91
C ALA A 76 15.03 18.76 19.91
N ARG A 77 14.27 18.26 18.92
CA ARG A 77 13.63 19.07 17.87
C ARG A 77 12.20 18.55 17.68
N PRO A 78 11.20 19.18 18.31
CA PRO A 78 9.81 18.80 18.14
C PRO A 78 9.43 18.80 16.66
N GLN A 79 8.65 17.81 16.23
CA GLN A 79 8.12 17.75 14.88
C GLN A 79 6.69 18.26 14.86
N ALA A 80 6.34 19.00 13.81
CA ALA A 80 4.97 19.46 13.61
C ALA A 80 4.07 18.35 13.05
N VAL A 81 4.66 17.34 12.40
CA VAL A 81 3.93 16.26 11.72
C VAL A 81 4.68 14.93 11.82
N ALA A 82 3.94 13.83 11.75
CA ALA A 82 4.46 12.49 11.55
C ALA A 82 3.93 11.91 10.23
N PHE A 83 4.75 11.08 9.57
CA PHE A 83 4.43 10.43 8.32
C PHE A 83 4.28 8.92 8.52
N GLY A 84 3.43 8.31 7.70
CA GLY A 84 3.24 6.88 7.67
C GLY A 84 3.09 6.36 6.25
N MET A 85 3.19 5.06 6.09
CA MET A 85 3.12 4.43 4.79
C MET A 85 2.54 3.02 4.86
N ARG A 86 2.02 2.57 3.72
CA ARG A 86 1.74 1.17 3.42
C ARG A 86 2.17 0.90 1.99
N ASN A 87 2.92 -0.17 1.79
CA ASN A 87 3.15 -0.79 0.48
C ASN A 87 2.53 -2.20 0.51
N ARG A 88 3.19 -3.23 -0.07
CA ARG A 88 2.73 -4.60 0.10
C ARG A 88 2.66 -4.99 1.58
N MET A 89 1.58 -5.66 1.95
CA MET A 89 1.43 -6.30 3.25
C MET A 89 1.06 -7.78 3.03
N ASP A 90 1.86 -8.67 3.61
CA ASP A 90 1.75 -10.11 3.39
C ASP A 90 1.68 -10.43 1.88
N GLU A 91 0.60 -11.04 1.40
CA GLU A 91 0.40 -11.37 -0.02
C GLU A 91 -0.33 -10.29 -0.82
N ARG A 92 -0.75 -9.17 -0.22
CA ARG A 92 -1.53 -8.13 -0.92
C ARG A 92 -0.73 -6.87 -1.17
N ILE A 93 -0.87 -6.39 -2.40
CA ILE A 93 -0.21 -5.20 -2.88
C ILE A 93 -1.16 -4.02 -2.76
N ASP A 94 -0.68 -2.97 -2.11
CA ASP A 94 -1.33 -1.68 -2.01
C ASP A 94 -0.26 -0.60 -1.99
N PHE A 95 -0.64 0.67 -2.10
CA PHE A 95 0.29 1.77 -1.97
C PHE A 95 -0.41 2.99 -1.38
N GLN A 96 -0.05 3.32 -0.14
CA GLN A 96 -0.62 4.45 0.59
C GLN A 96 0.49 5.26 1.26
N ARG A 97 0.24 6.58 1.39
CA ARG A 97 1.06 7.50 2.16
C ARG A 97 0.16 8.37 3.02
N THR A 98 0.62 8.71 4.23
CA THR A 98 -0.16 9.52 5.16
C THR A 98 0.71 10.50 5.93
N VAL A 99 0.10 11.59 6.36
CA VAL A 99 0.68 12.59 7.25
C VAL A 99 -0.34 13.04 8.29
N THR A 100 0.12 13.27 9.52
CA THR A 100 -0.71 13.80 10.61
C THR A 100 0.05 14.84 11.43
N ASP A 101 -0.68 15.87 11.91
CA ASP A 101 -0.19 16.82 12.92
C ASP A 101 -0.72 16.51 14.33
N GLY A 102 -1.41 15.37 14.49
CA GLY A 102 -2.07 14.93 15.72
C GLY A 102 -3.55 15.30 15.77
N ARG A 103 -3.98 16.31 15.00
CA ARG A 103 -5.39 16.65 14.82
C ARG A 103 -5.91 16.22 13.46
N TRP A 104 -5.22 16.58 12.39
CA TRP A 104 -5.60 16.26 11.03
C TRP A 104 -4.84 15.02 10.56
N ARG A 105 -5.54 14.09 9.93
CA ARG A 105 -4.94 13.00 9.17
C ARG A 105 -5.31 13.14 7.71
N TYR A 106 -4.29 13.13 6.87
CA TYR A 106 -4.41 13.07 5.42
C TYR A 106 -3.83 11.75 4.92
N ILE A 107 -4.57 11.05 4.07
CA ILE A 107 -4.14 9.78 3.45
C ILE A 107 -4.23 9.95 1.94
N ARG A 108 -3.23 9.45 1.23
CA ARG A 108 -3.21 9.35 -0.22
C ARG A 108 -3.12 7.89 -0.64
N ASN A 109 -4.08 7.46 -1.48
CA ASN A 109 -4.21 6.11 -2.00
C ASN A 109 -3.79 6.08 -3.46
N TYR A 110 -2.65 5.45 -3.76
CA TYR A 110 -2.15 5.32 -5.12
C TYR A 110 -2.72 4.12 -5.89
N MET A 111 -3.40 3.21 -5.17
CA MET A 111 -4.16 2.10 -5.74
C MET A 111 -5.64 2.18 -5.34
N PRO A 112 -6.38 3.23 -5.78
CA PRO A 112 -7.77 3.43 -5.37
C PRO A 112 -8.70 2.34 -5.90
N HIS A 113 -8.38 1.66 -6.99
CA HIS A 113 -9.14 0.56 -7.58
C HIS A 113 -9.14 -0.72 -6.72
N ARG A 114 -8.29 -0.80 -5.70
CA ARG A 114 -8.26 -1.91 -4.74
C ARG A 114 -9.07 -1.54 -3.49
N PRO A 115 -9.85 -2.47 -2.90
CA PRO A 115 -10.51 -2.23 -1.62
C PRO A 115 -9.48 -2.10 -0.49
N TRP A 116 -9.90 -1.53 0.65
CA TRP A 116 -9.08 -1.61 1.86
C TRP A 116 -8.96 -3.06 2.32
N GLY A 117 -10.09 -3.77 2.39
CA GLY A 117 -10.22 -5.14 2.86
C GLY A 117 -9.81 -6.19 1.84
N GLN A 118 -8.63 -6.06 1.24
CA GLN A 118 -8.05 -7.16 0.47
C GLN A 118 -7.77 -8.32 1.44
N HIS A 119 -8.33 -9.51 1.17
CA HIS A 119 -8.11 -10.68 2.02
C HIS A 119 -6.62 -10.96 2.24
N GLN A 120 -6.19 -11.02 3.48
CA GLN A 120 -4.82 -11.37 3.88
C GLN A 120 -4.88 -12.58 4.81
N ALA A 121 -4.22 -13.67 4.41
CA ALA A 121 -4.34 -14.96 5.07
C ALA A 121 -4.01 -14.92 6.57
N PHE A 122 -3.02 -14.12 6.98
CA PHE A 122 -2.69 -13.94 8.39
C PHE A 122 -3.74 -13.09 9.14
N GLU A 123 -4.25 -12.03 8.51
CA GLU A 123 -5.21 -11.12 9.12
C GLU A 123 -6.56 -11.80 9.33
N TRP A 124 -6.97 -12.63 8.37
CA TRP A 124 -8.20 -13.44 8.44
C TRP A 124 -8.15 -14.61 9.42
N LEU A 125 -7.05 -14.81 10.14
CA LEU A 125 -7.04 -15.65 11.35
C LEU A 125 -7.85 -15.02 12.49
N ALA A 126 -8.03 -13.71 12.49
CA ALA A 126 -8.85 -13.03 13.49
C ALA A 126 -10.34 -13.17 13.16
N LYS A 127 -11.10 -13.72 14.10
CA LYS A 127 -12.53 -13.97 13.95
C LYS A 127 -13.31 -12.70 13.55
N GLY A 128 -12.91 -11.54 14.03
CA GLY A 128 -13.53 -10.26 13.68
C GLY A 128 -13.50 -9.94 12.19
N TYR A 129 -12.43 -10.29 11.46
CA TYR A 129 -12.36 -10.11 10.00
C TYR A 129 -13.25 -11.13 9.28
N GLN A 130 -13.30 -12.37 9.76
CA GLN A 130 -14.16 -13.41 9.20
C GLN A 130 -15.64 -13.03 9.32
N ASP A 131 -16.06 -12.58 10.49
CA ASP A 131 -17.44 -12.16 10.75
C ASP A 131 -17.80 -10.88 9.97
N TRP A 132 -16.84 -9.97 9.81
CA TRP A 132 -17.05 -8.76 9.03
C TRP A 132 -17.23 -9.06 7.54
N GLU A 133 -16.39 -9.93 6.97
CA GLU A 133 -16.54 -10.37 5.59
C GLU A 133 -17.84 -11.15 5.39
N GLN A 134 -18.23 -12.03 6.34
CA GLN A 134 -19.50 -12.73 6.26
C GLN A 134 -20.69 -11.76 6.25
N ALA A 135 -20.67 -10.76 7.13
CA ALA A 135 -21.71 -9.73 7.16
C ALA A 135 -21.75 -8.87 5.88
N HIS A 136 -20.60 -8.66 5.22
CA HIS A 136 -20.53 -8.05 3.88
C HIS A 136 -21.23 -8.93 2.83
N ILE A 137 -20.92 -10.23 2.80
CA ILE A 137 -21.53 -11.20 1.87
C ILE A 137 -23.04 -11.28 2.08
N ASP A 138 -23.48 -11.27 3.33
CA ASP A 138 -24.90 -11.33 3.71
C ASP A 138 -25.65 -10.01 3.47
N GLY A 139 -24.95 -8.92 3.11
CA GLY A 139 -25.53 -7.59 2.87
C GLY A 139 -26.10 -6.93 4.13
N THR A 140 -25.61 -7.28 5.32
CA THR A 140 -26.12 -6.78 6.62
C THR A 140 -25.36 -5.59 7.17
N LEU A 141 -24.24 -5.19 6.54
CA LEU A 141 -23.46 -4.04 6.95
C LEU A 141 -24.14 -2.71 6.57
N ASN A 142 -23.99 -1.70 7.42
CA ASN A 142 -24.33 -0.34 7.02
C ASN A 142 -23.23 0.24 6.10
N ALA A 143 -23.50 1.37 5.44
CA ALA A 143 -22.60 1.96 4.45
C ALA A 143 -21.19 2.30 5.00
N VAL A 144 -21.08 2.64 6.30
CA VAL A 144 -19.79 2.92 6.95
C VAL A 144 -18.99 1.63 7.15
N GLN A 145 -19.64 0.59 7.59
CA GLN A 145 -19.01 -0.71 7.79
C GLN A 145 -18.63 -1.39 6.47
N ASP A 146 -19.48 -1.25 5.45
CA ASP A 146 -19.28 -1.86 4.14
C ASP A 146 -18.18 -1.18 3.33
N ARG A 147 -17.87 0.09 3.63
CA ARG A 147 -16.82 0.86 2.95
C ARG A 147 -15.47 0.11 2.90
N PHE A 148 -15.16 -0.69 3.90
CA PHE A 148 -13.92 -1.47 3.96
C PHE A 148 -13.73 -2.41 2.76
N PHE A 149 -14.82 -2.94 2.20
CA PHE A 149 -14.83 -3.83 1.05
C PHE A 149 -15.00 -3.10 -0.30
N GLN A 150 -15.17 -1.78 -0.27
CA GLN A 150 -15.31 -0.95 -1.46
C GLN A 150 -13.96 -0.40 -1.93
N THR A 151 -13.94 0.16 -3.16
CA THR A 151 -12.77 0.89 -3.68
C THR A 151 -12.52 2.16 -2.88
N LYS A 152 -11.24 2.58 -2.83
CA LYS A 152 -10.78 3.74 -2.07
C LYS A 152 -10.94 5.05 -2.86
N PRO A 153 -11.15 6.20 -2.20
CA PRO A 153 -10.90 7.50 -2.83
C PRO A 153 -9.39 7.71 -3.03
N PHE A 154 -9.02 8.61 -3.93
CA PHE A 154 -7.60 8.99 -4.11
C PHE A 154 -7.03 9.65 -2.86
N GLU A 155 -7.80 10.57 -2.25
CA GLU A 155 -7.41 11.32 -1.07
C GLU A 155 -8.46 11.18 0.03
N GLU A 156 -8.00 11.15 1.28
CA GLU A 156 -8.85 11.15 2.47
C GLU A 156 -8.34 12.22 3.45
N LEU A 157 -9.24 12.90 4.14
CA LEU A 157 -8.93 13.89 5.18
C LEU A 157 -9.85 13.71 6.38
N TYR A 158 -9.28 13.62 7.58
CA TYR A 158 -10.03 13.42 8.83
C TYR A 158 -9.62 14.43 9.90
N ASP A 159 -10.59 14.93 10.69
CA ASP A 159 -10.34 15.71 11.91
C ASP A 159 -10.45 14.79 13.13
N LEU A 160 -9.32 14.28 13.61
CA LEU A 160 -9.25 13.32 14.71
C LEU A 160 -9.77 13.88 16.03
N SER A 161 -9.91 15.21 16.16
CA SER A 161 -10.46 15.83 17.36
C SER A 161 -11.97 15.63 17.50
N SER A 162 -12.68 15.47 16.39
CA SER A 162 -14.13 15.25 16.34
C SER A 162 -14.50 13.87 15.80
N ASP A 163 -13.59 13.22 15.07
CA ASP A 163 -13.78 11.93 14.43
C ASP A 163 -12.54 11.03 14.65
N PRO A 164 -12.31 10.54 15.89
CA PRO A 164 -11.15 9.73 16.22
C PRO A 164 -11.13 8.37 15.51
N HIS A 165 -12.25 7.95 14.93
CA HIS A 165 -12.38 6.69 14.18
C HIS A 165 -12.33 6.86 12.66
N GLU A 166 -12.06 8.07 12.16
CA GLU A 166 -11.87 8.35 10.73
C GLU A 166 -13.02 7.80 9.86
N ILE A 167 -14.23 8.11 10.27
CA ILE A 167 -15.47 7.69 9.59
C ILE A 167 -15.90 8.70 8.54
N LYS A 168 -15.79 10.01 8.87
CA LYS A 168 -16.23 11.10 8.03
C LYS A 168 -15.08 11.68 7.21
N ASP A 169 -14.96 11.24 5.95
CA ASP A 169 -13.98 11.81 5.03
C ASP A 169 -14.36 13.23 4.61
N LEU A 170 -13.48 14.19 4.89
CA LEU A 170 -13.65 15.63 4.62
C LEU A 170 -12.93 16.08 3.33
N ALA A 171 -12.27 15.17 2.59
CA ALA A 171 -11.43 15.52 1.44
C ALA A 171 -12.21 16.21 0.31
N ARG A 172 -13.52 15.97 0.21
CA ARG A 172 -14.39 16.58 -0.81
C ARG A 172 -15.19 17.79 -0.30
N GLU A 173 -15.05 18.15 0.98
CA GLU A 173 -15.78 19.28 1.55
C GLU A 173 -15.05 20.62 1.23
N PRO A 174 -15.69 21.57 0.54
CA PRO A 174 -15.05 22.85 0.17
C PRO A 174 -14.48 23.62 1.35
N ALA A 175 -15.11 23.52 2.51
CA ALA A 175 -14.65 24.15 3.76
C ALA A 175 -13.26 23.67 4.20
N HIS A 176 -12.84 22.48 3.78
CA HIS A 176 -11.58 21.88 4.15
C HIS A 176 -10.53 21.85 3.01
N ALA A 177 -10.82 22.47 1.85
CA ALA A 177 -9.93 22.48 0.68
C ALA A 177 -8.53 23.05 0.99
N ALA A 178 -8.43 24.12 1.79
CA ALA A 178 -7.16 24.69 2.19
C ALA A 178 -6.34 23.73 3.09
N THR A 179 -7.01 23.01 4.00
CA THR A 179 -6.38 22.00 4.86
C THR A 179 -5.90 20.82 4.03
N LEU A 180 -6.74 20.30 3.13
CA LEU A 180 -6.37 19.23 2.20
C LEU A 180 -5.12 19.61 1.40
N ALA A 181 -5.11 20.79 0.76
CA ALA A 181 -3.98 21.26 -0.03
C ALA A 181 -2.70 21.44 0.80
N LYS A 182 -2.81 21.89 2.06
CA LYS A 182 -1.67 21.98 2.99
C LYS A 182 -1.04 20.62 3.23
N PHE A 183 -1.84 19.61 3.60
CA PHE A 183 -1.33 18.30 3.97
C PHE A 183 -0.86 17.51 2.74
N SER A 184 -1.54 17.66 1.60
CA SER A 184 -1.11 17.13 0.31
C SER A 184 0.29 17.60 -0.04
N ARG A 185 0.55 18.92 0.04
CA ARG A 185 1.88 19.51 -0.21
C ARG A 185 2.94 19.03 0.79
N LEU A 186 2.62 18.98 2.10
CA LEU A 186 3.55 18.47 3.12
C LEU A 186 3.97 17.02 2.83
N LEU A 187 3.05 16.20 2.37
CA LEU A 187 3.34 14.82 2.00
C LEU A 187 4.24 14.75 0.76
N ASP A 188 3.97 15.56 -0.28
CA ASP A 188 4.80 15.62 -1.49
C ASP A 188 6.22 16.07 -1.18
N GLU A 189 6.37 17.14 -0.40
CA GLU A 189 7.67 17.65 0.04
C GLU A 189 8.46 16.58 0.80
N HIS A 190 7.79 15.81 1.67
CA HIS A 190 8.42 14.72 2.40
C HIS A 190 8.88 13.59 1.47
N MET A 191 8.02 13.10 0.59
CA MET A 191 8.36 12.02 -0.35
C MET A 191 9.54 12.40 -1.24
N ILE A 192 9.60 13.65 -1.72
CA ILE A 192 10.74 14.17 -2.48
C ILE A 192 12.00 14.23 -1.61
N ALA A 193 11.89 14.74 -0.37
CA ALA A 193 13.03 14.91 0.53
C ALA A 193 13.69 13.59 0.95
N ILE A 194 12.91 12.52 1.10
CA ILE A 194 13.45 11.19 1.42
C ILE A 194 13.82 10.36 0.19
N ASN A 195 13.52 10.86 -1.02
CA ASN A 195 13.59 10.10 -2.26
C ASN A 195 12.81 8.79 -2.16
N ASP A 196 11.49 8.91 -1.92
CA ASP A 196 10.60 7.77 -1.70
C ASP A 196 10.61 6.84 -2.91
N ASN A 197 11.14 5.63 -2.75
CA ASN A 197 11.19 4.61 -3.81
C ASN A 197 10.00 3.63 -3.79
N GLY A 198 8.99 3.89 -2.96
CA GLY A 198 7.79 3.07 -2.87
C GLY A 198 6.92 3.06 -4.13
N PHE A 199 7.16 3.96 -5.09
CA PHE A 199 6.51 3.95 -6.40
C PHE A 199 7.03 2.86 -7.35
N LEU A 200 8.13 2.19 -6.98
CA LEU A 200 8.69 1.05 -7.69
C LEU A 200 8.13 -0.24 -7.07
N PRO A 201 7.51 -1.13 -7.85
CA PRO A 201 7.18 -2.47 -7.37
C PRO A 201 8.43 -3.21 -6.88
N GLU A 202 8.26 -4.09 -5.91
CA GLU A 202 9.34 -4.97 -5.46
C GLU A 202 9.90 -5.76 -6.65
N ASP A 203 11.24 -5.83 -6.76
CA ASP A 203 11.98 -6.48 -7.83
C ASP A 203 11.99 -5.75 -9.19
N MET A 204 11.39 -4.55 -9.28
CA MET A 204 11.54 -3.73 -10.46
C MET A 204 12.94 -3.13 -10.54
N LYS A 205 13.49 -3.03 -11.75
CA LYS A 205 14.74 -2.31 -11.98
C LYS A 205 14.65 -0.87 -11.44
N GLY A 206 15.62 -0.48 -10.64
CA GLY A 206 15.63 0.83 -10.00
C GLY A 206 15.14 0.85 -8.56
N GLU A 207 14.57 -0.27 -8.01
CA GLU A 207 14.08 -0.33 -6.63
C GLU A 207 15.20 -0.23 -5.59
N GLY A 208 16.38 -0.74 -5.88
CA GLY A 208 17.53 -0.72 -4.99
C GLY A 208 17.92 0.67 -4.53
N TRP A 209 18.56 0.77 -3.35
CA TRP A 209 18.95 2.06 -2.76
C TRP A 209 19.75 2.95 -3.70
N GLU A 210 20.79 2.40 -4.34
CA GLU A 210 21.66 3.13 -5.28
C GLU A 210 20.88 3.51 -6.54
N ASP A 211 20.20 2.54 -7.15
CA ASP A 211 19.49 2.68 -8.41
C ASP A 211 18.33 3.67 -8.31
N SER A 212 17.59 3.67 -7.20
CA SER A 212 16.48 4.61 -6.98
C SER A 212 16.92 6.07 -6.87
N ARG A 213 18.23 6.33 -6.78
CA ARG A 213 18.80 7.68 -6.79
C ARG A 213 19.38 8.07 -8.15
N ASN A 214 19.31 7.16 -9.10
CA ASN A 214 19.66 7.45 -10.49
C ASN A 214 18.43 8.01 -11.23
N PRO A 215 18.40 9.29 -11.61
CA PRO A 215 17.24 9.90 -12.27
C PRO A 215 16.93 9.30 -13.65
N ALA A 216 17.90 8.62 -14.29
CA ALA A 216 17.65 7.91 -15.54
C ALA A 216 16.83 6.63 -15.34
N LEU A 217 16.89 6.02 -14.15
CA LEU A 217 16.09 4.85 -13.78
C LEU A 217 14.80 5.24 -13.02
N TYR A 218 14.94 6.24 -12.15
CA TYR A 218 13.85 6.66 -11.26
C TYR A 218 13.75 8.20 -11.17
N PRO A 219 13.15 8.86 -12.17
CA PRO A 219 12.87 10.30 -12.15
C PRO A 219 11.68 10.58 -11.20
N LEU A 220 11.93 10.58 -9.90
CA LEU A 220 10.92 10.60 -8.84
C LEU A 220 9.80 11.63 -9.06
N LYS A 221 10.13 12.88 -9.46
CA LYS A 221 9.12 13.93 -9.63
C LYS A 221 8.15 13.62 -10.77
N ASP A 222 8.65 13.07 -11.87
CA ASP A 222 7.83 12.70 -13.03
C ASP A 222 6.97 11.46 -12.69
N VAL A 223 7.55 10.50 -11.97
CA VAL A 223 6.85 9.31 -11.46
C VAL A 223 5.73 9.73 -10.51
N MET A 224 5.99 10.62 -9.55
CA MET A 224 4.97 11.13 -8.64
C MET A 224 3.85 11.86 -9.38
N ALA A 225 4.18 12.74 -10.31
CA ALA A 225 3.18 13.48 -11.09
C ALA A 225 2.27 12.53 -11.90
N LEU A 226 2.87 11.51 -12.54
CA LEU A 226 2.11 10.51 -13.28
C LEU A 226 1.27 9.62 -12.36
N ALA A 227 1.82 9.19 -11.21
CA ALA A 227 1.09 8.40 -10.23
C ALA A 227 -0.10 9.16 -9.61
N HIS A 228 0.04 10.47 -9.38
CA HIS A 228 -1.07 11.33 -8.97
C HIS A 228 -2.17 11.39 -10.04
N SER A 229 -1.77 11.59 -11.30
CA SER A 229 -2.71 11.59 -12.42
C SER A 229 -3.43 10.24 -12.57
N ALA A 230 -2.70 9.13 -12.41
CA ALA A 230 -3.23 7.79 -12.44
C ALA A 230 -4.27 7.56 -11.33
N ALA A 231 -3.90 7.84 -10.08
CA ALA A 231 -4.74 7.59 -8.92
C ALA A 231 -5.95 8.53 -8.81
N ALA A 232 -5.83 9.77 -9.30
CA ALA A 232 -6.95 10.73 -9.36
C ALA A 232 -8.04 10.31 -10.35
N ALA A 233 -7.74 9.43 -11.30
CA ALA A 233 -8.66 8.83 -12.28
C ALA A 233 -9.56 9.84 -13.01
N ARG A 234 -9.06 11.04 -13.32
CA ARG A 234 -9.82 12.04 -14.07
C ARG A 234 -9.83 11.70 -15.54
N PRO A 235 -10.95 11.83 -16.25
CA PRO A 235 -11.01 11.52 -17.68
C PRO A 235 -9.94 12.24 -18.52
N ASP A 236 -9.62 13.48 -18.18
CA ASP A 236 -8.62 14.30 -18.85
C ASP A 236 -7.18 13.77 -18.72
N ASN A 237 -6.94 12.83 -17.79
CA ASN A 237 -5.60 12.22 -17.59
C ASN A 237 -5.33 11.07 -18.60
N LEU A 238 -6.34 10.54 -19.26
CA LEU A 238 -6.22 9.38 -20.15
C LEU A 238 -5.18 9.56 -21.27
N PRO A 239 -5.09 10.70 -21.98
CA PRO A 239 -4.06 10.91 -23.00
C PRO A 239 -2.63 10.83 -22.46
N GLN A 240 -2.38 11.40 -21.27
CA GLN A 240 -1.08 11.34 -20.63
C GLN A 240 -0.69 9.90 -20.24
N LEU A 241 -1.64 9.13 -19.69
CA LEU A 241 -1.42 7.72 -19.31
C LEU A 241 -1.11 6.85 -20.53
N ARG A 242 -1.82 7.05 -21.64
CA ARG A 242 -1.53 6.38 -22.93
C ARG A 242 -0.13 6.73 -23.44
N ALA A 243 0.24 8.01 -23.45
CA ALA A 243 1.55 8.45 -23.90
C ALA A 243 2.69 7.85 -23.04
N ALA A 244 2.47 7.67 -21.73
CA ALA A 244 3.43 7.06 -20.81
C ALA A 244 3.80 5.61 -21.18
N LEU A 245 2.95 4.87 -21.87
CA LEU A 245 3.25 3.51 -22.35
C LEU A 245 4.43 3.44 -23.33
N ALA A 246 4.75 4.53 -24.00
CA ALA A 246 5.89 4.62 -24.92
C ALA A 246 7.20 5.08 -24.26
N SER A 247 7.19 5.36 -22.95
CA SER A 247 8.38 5.86 -22.23
C SER A 247 9.54 4.85 -22.28
N PRO A 248 10.79 5.29 -22.45
CA PRO A 248 11.96 4.43 -22.26
C PRO A 248 12.15 4.04 -20.79
N VAL A 249 11.61 4.83 -19.85
CA VAL A 249 11.74 4.59 -18.40
C VAL A 249 10.66 3.61 -17.93
N GLU A 250 11.08 2.48 -17.39
CA GLU A 250 10.21 1.36 -17.01
C GLU A 250 9.11 1.78 -16.01
N VAL A 251 9.46 2.47 -14.95
CA VAL A 251 8.51 2.89 -13.92
C VAL A 251 7.47 3.91 -14.44
N ILE A 252 7.81 4.70 -15.44
CA ILE A 252 6.85 5.59 -16.12
C ILE A 252 5.84 4.75 -16.89
N ARG A 253 6.28 3.71 -17.63
CA ARG A 253 5.35 2.77 -18.30
C ARG A 253 4.47 2.04 -17.30
N TYR A 254 5.04 1.64 -16.15
CA TYR A 254 4.28 0.99 -15.08
C TYR A 254 3.14 1.88 -14.58
N TRP A 255 3.41 3.14 -14.26
CA TRP A 255 2.37 4.07 -13.79
C TRP A 255 1.39 4.47 -14.90
N GLY A 256 1.82 4.50 -16.16
CA GLY A 256 0.91 4.61 -17.31
C GLY A 256 -0.08 3.44 -17.37
N ALA A 257 0.43 2.20 -17.31
CA ALA A 257 -0.39 0.98 -17.31
C ALA A 257 -1.28 0.89 -16.06
N MET A 258 -0.75 1.18 -14.87
CA MET A 258 -1.51 1.25 -13.62
C MET A 258 -2.64 2.27 -13.71
N GLY A 259 -2.38 3.45 -14.28
CA GLY A 259 -3.41 4.47 -14.47
C GLY A 259 -4.54 3.99 -15.39
N LEU A 260 -4.22 3.30 -16.48
CA LEU A 260 -5.22 2.70 -17.36
C LEU A 260 -6.04 1.60 -16.66
N LEU A 261 -5.39 0.79 -15.81
CA LEU A 261 -6.09 -0.18 -14.96
C LEU A 261 -7.05 0.51 -13.97
N ILE A 262 -6.62 1.59 -13.33
CA ILE A 262 -7.44 2.36 -12.37
C ILE A 262 -8.65 2.98 -13.08
N HIS A 263 -8.52 3.43 -14.31
CA HIS A 263 -9.63 4.03 -15.08
C HIS A 263 -10.72 3.01 -15.46
N GLY A 264 -10.44 1.70 -15.41
CA GLY A 264 -11.41 0.66 -15.72
C GLY A 264 -12.02 0.85 -17.09
N ASP A 265 -13.36 0.83 -17.22
CA ASP A 265 -14.06 0.98 -18.50
C ASP A 265 -13.77 2.29 -19.23
N ALA A 266 -13.42 3.37 -18.53
CA ALA A 266 -13.03 4.63 -19.15
C ALA A 266 -11.72 4.52 -19.95
N ALA A 267 -10.88 3.51 -19.68
CA ALA A 267 -9.66 3.23 -20.44
C ALA A 267 -9.91 2.47 -21.77
N ARG A 268 -11.15 2.06 -22.09
CA ARG A 268 -11.50 1.33 -23.31
C ARG A 268 -10.97 1.97 -24.61
N PRO A 269 -10.91 3.30 -24.75
CA PRO A 269 -10.28 3.94 -25.94
C PRO A 269 -8.77 3.68 -26.08
N ALA A 270 -8.09 3.22 -24.99
CA ALA A 270 -6.67 2.89 -24.99
C ALA A 270 -6.41 1.37 -25.18
N GLN A 271 -7.44 0.54 -25.34
CA GLN A 271 -7.32 -0.92 -25.37
C GLN A 271 -6.36 -1.42 -26.46
N ALA A 272 -6.39 -0.84 -27.64
CA ALA A 272 -5.48 -1.20 -28.75
C ALA A 272 -4.02 -0.87 -28.41
N ASP A 273 -3.76 0.28 -27.77
CA ASP A 273 -2.42 0.69 -27.35
C ASP A 273 -1.89 -0.23 -26.24
N MET A 274 -2.75 -0.57 -25.27
CA MET A 274 -2.41 -1.52 -24.20
C MET A 274 -2.06 -2.90 -24.77
N LEU A 275 -2.83 -3.41 -25.73
CA LEU A 275 -2.57 -4.72 -26.35
C LEU A 275 -1.26 -4.71 -27.15
N ALA A 276 -1.05 -3.67 -27.95
CA ALA A 276 0.18 -3.50 -28.71
C ALA A 276 1.40 -3.41 -27.76
N ARG A 277 1.27 -2.67 -26.65
CA ARG A 277 2.32 -2.58 -25.64
C ARG A 277 2.55 -3.90 -24.94
N LEU A 278 1.52 -4.63 -24.53
CA LEU A 278 1.65 -5.94 -23.88
C LEU A 278 2.47 -6.92 -24.74
N LYS A 279 2.24 -6.94 -26.03
CA LYS A 279 2.98 -7.81 -26.97
C LYS A 279 4.46 -7.43 -27.14
N ALA A 280 4.81 -6.18 -26.89
CA ALA A 280 6.16 -5.64 -27.04
C ALA A 280 6.89 -5.39 -25.70
N GLU A 281 6.22 -5.58 -24.55
CA GLU A 281 6.76 -5.24 -23.25
C GLU A 281 7.73 -6.29 -22.73
N SER A 282 8.89 -5.86 -22.24
CA SER A 282 9.91 -6.69 -21.61
C SER A 282 9.81 -6.69 -20.08
N SER A 283 9.16 -5.69 -19.49
CA SER A 283 8.99 -5.61 -18.03
C SER A 283 7.83 -6.49 -17.57
N PRO A 284 8.07 -7.46 -16.69
CA PRO A 284 6.99 -8.29 -16.13
C PRO A 284 5.99 -7.45 -15.33
N HIS A 285 6.45 -6.41 -14.60
CA HIS A 285 5.59 -5.56 -13.81
C HIS A 285 4.63 -4.72 -14.65
N VAL A 286 5.12 -4.16 -15.76
CA VAL A 286 4.27 -3.43 -16.73
C VAL A 286 3.30 -4.38 -17.40
N SER A 287 3.75 -5.56 -17.81
CA SER A 287 2.92 -6.59 -18.45
C SER A 287 1.77 -7.04 -17.56
N ILE A 288 1.99 -7.19 -16.24
CA ILE A 288 0.93 -7.55 -15.28
C ILE A 288 -0.17 -6.48 -15.28
N GLN A 289 0.19 -5.18 -15.19
CA GLN A 289 -0.80 -4.10 -15.14
C GLN A 289 -1.61 -4.01 -16.44
N LEU A 290 -0.93 -4.12 -17.58
CA LEU A 290 -1.59 -4.13 -18.90
C LEU A 290 -2.53 -5.33 -19.05
N ALA A 291 -2.07 -6.52 -18.68
CA ALA A 291 -2.85 -7.74 -18.80
C ALA A 291 -4.09 -7.71 -17.87
N GLU A 292 -3.94 -7.24 -16.64
CA GLU A 292 -5.10 -7.08 -15.74
C GLU A 292 -6.10 -6.06 -16.30
N ALA A 293 -5.63 -4.91 -16.81
CA ALA A 293 -6.49 -3.88 -17.40
C ALA A 293 -7.25 -4.43 -18.62
N LEU A 294 -6.54 -5.11 -19.52
CA LEU A 294 -7.14 -5.72 -20.72
C LEU A 294 -8.17 -6.79 -20.38
N ALA A 295 -7.86 -7.68 -19.43
CA ALA A 295 -8.79 -8.73 -19.01
C ALA A 295 -10.07 -8.13 -18.42
N ARG A 296 -9.97 -7.06 -17.62
CA ARG A 296 -11.14 -6.34 -17.09
C ARG A 296 -11.98 -5.65 -18.16
N LEU A 297 -11.35 -5.28 -19.27
CA LEU A 297 -12.07 -4.73 -20.45
C LEU A 297 -12.66 -5.82 -21.36
N GLY A 298 -12.47 -7.10 -21.00
CA GLY A 298 -12.96 -8.26 -21.76
C GLY A 298 -11.97 -8.84 -22.76
N GLU A 299 -10.76 -8.28 -22.89
CA GLU A 299 -9.69 -8.80 -23.74
C GLU A 299 -8.92 -9.90 -22.97
N THR A 300 -9.42 -11.14 -23.02
CA THR A 300 -8.86 -12.26 -22.25
C THR A 300 -7.95 -13.17 -23.07
N ALA A 301 -8.03 -13.11 -24.42
CA ALA A 301 -7.31 -14.02 -25.30
C ALA A 301 -5.78 -13.89 -25.22
N ASP A 302 -5.28 -12.67 -25.13
CA ASP A 302 -3.84 -12.39 -24.98
C ASP A 302 -3.46 -12.16 -23.50
N SER A 303 -4.35 -11.53 -22.70
CA SER A 303 -4.02 -11.08 -21.36
C SER A 303 -3.95 -12.21 -20.34
N VAL A 304 -4.87 -13.16 -20.33
CA VAL A 304 -4.86 -14.28 -19.38
C VAL A 304 -3.66 -15.20 -19.59
N PRO A 305 -3.31 -15.62 -20.82
CA PRO A 305 -2.08 -16.36 -21.08
C PRO A 305 -0.82 -15.61 -20.64
N ALA A 306 -0.77 -14.28 -20.84
CA ALA A 306 0.37 -13.48 -20.38
C ALA A 306 0.52 -13.52 -18.85
N LEU A 307 -0.58 -13.37 -18.08
CA LEU A 307 -0.55 -13.50 -16.61
C LEU A 307 -0.12 -14.90 -16.16
N ILE A 308 -0.63 -15.95 -16.83
CA ILE A 308 -0.24 -17.34 -16.52
C ILE A 308 1.26 -17.55 -16.75
N ALA A 309 1.81 -17.04 -17.85
CA ALA A 309 3.24 -17.14 -18.15
C ALA A 309 4.09 -16.43 -17.08
N LEU A 310 3.62 -15.32 -16.51
CA LEU A 310 4.27 -14.58 -15.42
C LEU A 310 4.18 -15.30 -14.06
N CYS A 311 3.36 -16.33 -13.92
CA CYS A 311 3.33 -17.20 -12.74
C CYS A 311 4.37 -18.34 -12.81
N ALA A 312 5.12 -18.50 -13.91
CA ALA A 312 6.08 -19.58 -14.08
C ALA A 312 7.23 -19.53 -13.07
N PRO A 313 7.78 -20.69 -12.61
CA PRO A 313 8.89 -20.74 -11.65
C PRO A 313 10.18 -20.03 -12.09
N SER A 314 10.33 -19.73 -13.38
CA SER A 314 11.45 -18.95 -13.92
C SER A 314 11.38 -17.45 -13.56
N GLN A 315 10.22 -16.96 -13.15
CA GLN A 315 10.05 -15.60 -12.67
C GLN A 315 10.39 -15.49 -11.18
N SER A 316 10.74 -14.28 -10.73
CA SER A 316 10.91 -14.02 -9.30
C SER A 316 9.60 -14.26 -8.53
N TRP A 317 9.71 -14.55 -7.24
CA TRP A 317 8.51 -14.76 -6.42
C TRP A 317 7.65 -13.48 -6.32
N GLN A 318 8.25 -12.30 -6.42
CA GLN A 318 7.54 -11.01 -6.41
C GLN A 318 6.69 -10.86 -7.67
N VAL A 319 7.25 -11.11 -8.84
CA VAL A 319 6.51 -11.11 -10.12
C VAL A 319 5.38 -12.12 -10.10
N ARG A 320 5.66 -13.34 -9.65
CA ARG A 320 4.65 -14.42 -9.54
C ARG A 320 3.52 -14.03 -8.58
N LEU A 321 3.85 -13.44 -7.43
CA LEU A 321 2.85 -12.94 -6.48
C LEU A 321 1.97 -11.85 -7.10
N HIS A 322 2.57 -10.91 -7.83
CA HIS A 322 1.84 -9.86 -8.54
C HIS A 322 0.88 -10.46 -9.57
N ALA A 323 1.34 -11.41 -10.38
CA ALA A 323 0.52 -12.07 -11.39
C ALA A 323 -0.65 -12.85 -10.77
N ILE A 324 -0.42 -13.59 -9.67
CA ILE A 324 -1.48 -14.29 -8.92
C ILE A 324 -2.50 -13.29 -8.34
N ASN A 325 -2.06 -12.13 -7.85
CA ASN A 325 -2.99 -11.09 -7.41
C ASN A 325 -3.83 -10.54 -8.57
N ALA A 326 -3.22 -10.25 -9.72
CA ALA A 326 -3.95 -9.81 -10.91
C ALA A 326 -5.00 -10.85 -11.36
N LEU A 327 -4.62 -12.14 -11.41
CA LEU A 327 -5.53 -13.25 -11.69
C LEU A 327 -6.70 -13.30 -10.67
N THR A 328 -6.43 -13.06 -9.39
CA THR A 328 -7.49 -13.00 -8.36
C THR A 328 -8.50 -11.88 -8.68
N PHE A 329 -8.03 -10.72 -9.12
CA PHE A 329 -8.89 -9.56 -9.36
C PHE A 329 -9.63 -9.56 -10.71
N ILE A 330 -9.23 -10.37 -11.68
CA ILE A 330 -10.00 -10.54 -12.92
C ILE A 330 -11.10 -11.60 -12.80
N GLY A 331 -11.19 -12.27 -11.64
CA GLY A 331 -12.28 -13.18 -11.30
C GLY A 331 -12.37 -14.39 -12.24
N GLU A 332 -13.58 -14.72 -12.72
CA GLU A 332 -13.86 -15.93 -13.50
C GLU A 332 -13.00 -16.07 -14.76
N ALA A 333 -12.56 -14.98 -15.36
CA ALA A 333 -11.65 -15.00 -16.51
C ALA A 333 -10.30 -15.68 -16.20
N ALA A 334 -9.91 -15.76 -14.91
CA ALA A 334 -8.69 -16.43 -14.47
C ALA A 334 -8.81 -17.96 -14.36
N ARG A 335 -9.97 -18.58 -14.63
CA ARG A 335 -10.15 -20.04 -14.50
C ARG A 335 -9.09 -20.88 -15.22
N PRO A 336 -8.57 -20.49 -16.41
CA PRO A 336 -7.45 -21.21 -17.04
C PRO A 336 -6.15 -21.23 -16.22
N ALA A 337 -6.01 -20.34 -15.22
CA ALA A 337 -4.82 -20.28 -14.36
C ALA A 337 -4.87 -21.27 -13.17
N LEU A 338 -5.97 -22.00 -12.95
CA LEU A 338 -6.08 -22.95 -11.82
C LEU A 338 -4.94 -23.99 -11.75
N PRO A 339 -4.45 -24.56 -12.85
CA PRO A 339 -3.32 -25.52 -12.78
C PRO A 339 -2.04 -24.87 -12.22
N ILE A 340 -1.69 -23.66 -12.67
CA ILE A 340 -0.49 -22.97 -12.17
C ILE A 340 -0.66 -22.46 -10.74
N ALA A 341 -1.87 -22.02 -10.36
CA ALA A 341 -2.21 -21.67 -8.99
C ALA A 341 -2.02 -22.88 -8.06
N LYS A 342 -2.50 -24.08 -8.46
CA LYS A 342 -2.31 -25.33 -7.69
C LYS A 342 -0.84 -25.65 -7.47
N VAL A 343 0.02 -25.46 -8.46
CA VAL A 343 1.47 -25.64 -8.32
C VAL A 343 2.05 -24.61 -7.34
N ALA A 344 1.63 -23.36 -7.43
CA ALA A 344 2.13 -22.27 -6.59
C ALA A 344 1.72 -22.39 -5.10
N GLU A 345 0.67 -23.17 -4.75
CA GLU A 345 0.31 -23.47 -3.36
C GLU A 345 1.41 -24.18 -2.57
N SER A 346 2.33 -24.87 -3.25
CA SER A 346 3.46 -25.56 -2.63
C SER A 346 4.76 -24.75 -2.68
N ASP A 347 4.69 -23.46 -3.02
CA ASP A 347 5.88 -22.62 -3.10
C ASP A 347 6.45 -22.35 -1.69
N PRO A 348 7.77 -22.37 -1.50
CA PRO A 348 8.40 -22.08 -0.22
C PRO A 348 8.20 -20.62 0.24
N LYS A 349 7.81 -19.71 -0.67
CA LYS A 349 7.43 -18.34 -0.33
C LYS A 349 5.98 -18.29 0.11
N LEU A 350 5.77 -18.27 1.41
CA LEU A 350 4.47 -18.36 2.07
C LEU A 350 3.42 -17.38 1.50
N TYR A 351 3.83 -16.15 1.20
CA TYR A 351 2.90 -15.16 0.62
C TYR A 351 2.38 -15.58 -0.74
N LEU A 352 3.25 -16.14 -1.58
CA LEU A 352 2.85 -16.65 -2.89
C LEU A 352 1.94 -17.88 -2.75
N ALA A 353 2.29 -18.82 -1.86
CA ALA A 353 1.46 -19.98 -1.57
C ALA A 353 0.05 -19.60 -1.07
N ASN A 354 -0.03 -18.66 -0.13
CA ASN A 354 -1.30 -18.16 0.41
C ASN A 354 -2.15 -17.48 -0.66
N ALA A 355 -1.54 -16.61 -1.49
CA ALA A 355 -2.26 -15.94 -2.57
C ALA A 355 -2.81 -16.94 -3.60
N ALA A 356 -2.02 -17.96 -3.97
CA ALA A 356 -2.41 -18.99 -4.90
C ALA A 356 -3.54 -19.89 -4.35
N LYS A 357 -3.45 -20.26 -3.07
CA LYS A 357 -4.50 -21.02 -2.37
C LYS A 357 -5.82 -20.23 -2.30
N TYR A 358 -5.74 -18.94 -1.97
CA TYR A 358 -6.92 -18.08 -1.98
C TYR A 358 -7.57 -18.01 -3.37
N LEU A 359 -6.77 -17.75 -4.42
CA LEU A 359 -7.25 -17.72 -5.80
C LEU A 359 -7.99 -19.01 -6.14
N ARG A 360 -7.38 -20.17 -5.91
CA ARG A 360 -7.98 -21.47 -6.25
C ARG A 360 -9.26 -21.73 -5.49
N LEU A 361 -9.27 -21.54 -4.17
CA LEU A 361 -10.44 -21.78 -3.34
C LEU A 361 -11.61 -20.87 -3.74
N THR A 362 -11.34 -19.60 -4.02
CA THR A 362 -12.34 -18.64 -4.48
C THR A 362 -12.92 -19.07 -5.83
N MET A 363 -12.07 -19.41 -6.79
CA MET A 363 -12.48 -19.83 -8.14
C MET A 363 -13.29 -21.11 -8.16
N ASN A 364 -13.06 -22.02 -7.21
CA ASN A 364 -13.80 -23.27 -7.08
C ASN A 364 -15.09 -23.13 -6.26
N GLY A 365 -15.35 -21.96 -5.66
CA GLY A 365 -16.46 -21.80 -4.71
C GLY A 365 -16.26 -22.53 -3.38
N GLU A 366 -15.02 -22.88 -3.06
CA GLU A 366 -14.62 -23.58 -1.83
C GLU A 366 -14.27 -22.61 -0.68
N TYR A 367 -14.04 -21.32 -1.00
CA TYR A 367 -13.70 -20.30 -0.03
C TYR A 367 -14.91 -19.83 0.76
N THR A 368 -14.74 -19.71 2.06
CA THR A 368 -15.63 -18.99 2.98
C THR A 368 -14.78 -18.08 3.88
N PRO A 369 -15.35 -17.04 4.51
CA PRO A 369 -14.58 -16.18 5.42
C PRO A 369 -13.87 -16.91 6.56
N SER A 370 -14.39 -18.07 6.97
CA SER A 370 -13.78 -18.93 8.00
C SER A 370 -12.72 -19.91 7.48
N THR A 371 -12.47 -19.92 6.17
CA THR A 371 -11.47 -20.81 5.57
C THR A 371 -10.06 -20.41 5.99
N ILE A 372 -9.33 -21.32 6.64
CA ILE A 372 -7.94 -21.07 7.07
C ILE A 372 -6.99 -21.29 5.90
N ILE A 373 -6.43 -20.21 5.40
CA ILE A 373 -5.43 -20.22 4.32
C ILE A 373 -4.03 -20.29 4.90
N PHE A 374 -3.71 -19.43 5.90
CA PHE A 374 -2.41 -19.38 6.55
C PHE A 374 -2.21 -20.60 7.48
N ASP A 375 -1.31 -21.49 7.08
CA ASP A 375 -0.97 -22.66 7.86
C ASP A 375 0.19 -22.35 8.82
N ARG A 376 -0.15 -22.19 10.11
CA ARG A 376 0.84 -21.93 11.18
C ARG A 376 1.77 -23.11 11.43
N GLU A 377 1.29 -24.33 11.27
CA GLU A 377 2.08 -25.54 11.50
C GLU A 377 3.13 -25.70 10.41
N ALA A 378 2.73 -25.51 9.16
CA ALA A 378 3.67 -25.48 8.03
C ALA A 378 4.73 -24.38 8.19
N MET A 379 4.33 -23.18 8.67
CA MET A 379 5.29 -22.10 8.94
C MET A 379 6.30 -22.47 10.02
N ARG A 380 5.86 -23.09 11.12
CA ARG A 380 6.74 -23.53 12.20
C ARG A 380 7.68 -24.64 11.76
N ALA A 381 7.17 -25.61 10.98
CA ALA A 381 7.96 -26.67 10.41
C ALA A 381 9.06 -26.16 9.45
N ALA A 382 8.81 -25.03 8.77
CA ALA A 382 9.77 -24.34 7.91
C ALA A 382 10.76 -23.42 8.68
N GLY A 383 10.76 -23.43 10.02
CA GLY A 383 11.66 -22.63 10.85
C GLY A 383 11.24 -21.16 11.02
N GLY A 384 9.99 -20.85 10.73
CA GLY A 384 9.43 -19.51 10.99
C GLY A 384 9.27 -19.20 12.49
N PRO A 385 9.21 -17.93 12.89
CA PRO A 385 8.96 -17.53 14.24
C PRO A 385 7.60 -18.04 14.73
N GLY A 386 7.60 -18.67 15.91
CA GLY A 386 6.41 -19.25 16.53
C GLY A 386 5.45 -18.23 17.12
#